data_a3e0c8f849913b1125d347c6477a45a8
#
_entry.id   a3e0c8f849913b1125d347c6477a45a8
#
_cell.length_a   1.000
_cell.length_b   1.000
_cell.length_c   1.000
_cell.angle_alpha   90.00
_cell.angle_beta   90.00
_cell.angle_gamma   90.00
#
_symmetry.space_group_name_H-M   'P 1'
#
loop_
_entity.id
_entity.type
_entity.pdbx_description
1 polymer ?
#
loop_
_entity_poly.entity_id
_entity_poly.type
_entity_poly.pdbx_seq_one_letter_code
_entity_poly.pdbx_strand_id
1 'polypeptide(L)'
;MVYSIALAVLIAYFLGNFNGAVLVSAMMHDDVRSHGSGNAGLTNFVRNFGAGRALYVIAIDMGKAILACEASRLILSPYGFSIDGTALGALCVILGHTFPILLGFKGGKGILSGVTVALMMDWRIGLFVFGIFLVAYFLTGYVSLGSVLSSGSFGFIYAWVHWGEGIFPILVGLLLSGLIVWMHRANISRLVKGEERKTNLFSKGTDK
;
A
#
# COMPACT_ATOMS: atom_id res chain seq x y z
N MET A 1 9.63 -25.19 -10.14
CA MET A 1 8.61 -24.13 -10.31
C MET A 1 7.62 -24.03 -9.14
N VAL A 2 6.88 -25.08 -8.75
CA VAL A 2 5.90 -24.99 -7.63
C VAL A 2 6.54 -24.54 -6.32
N TYR A 3 7.67 -25.12 -5.92
CA TYR A 3 8.41 -24.70 -4.72
C TYR A 3 8.91 -23.24 -4.81
N SER A 4 9.29 -22.79 -6.01
CA SER A 4 9.72 -21.39 -6.22
C SER A 4 8.55 -20.41 -6.06
N ILE A 5 7.36 -20.77 -6.57
CA ILE A 5 6.14 -19.97 -6.36
C ILE A 5 5.79 -19.91 -4.87
N ALA A 6 5.79 -21.04 -4.17
CA ALA A 6 5.52 -21.11 -2.74
C ALA A 6 6.51 -20.25 -1.93
N LEU A 7 7.81 -20.31 -2.27
CA LEU A 7 8.85 -19.51 -1.65
C LEU A 7 8.62 -18.01 -1.88
N ALA A 8 8.30 -17.58 -3.11
CA ALA A 8 8.01 -16.19 -3.44
C ALA A 8 6.79 -15.67 -2.65
N VAL A 9 5.71 -16.46 -2.58
CA VAL A 9 4.50 -16.13 -1.79
C VAL A 9 4.84 -15.93 -0.32
N LEU A 10 5.58 -16.88 0.29
CA LEU A 10 5.94 -16.81 1.70
C LEU A 10 6.81 -15.58 1.99
N ILE A 11 7.88 -15.37 1.22
CA ILE A 11 8.78 -14.23 1.41
C ILE A 11 7.99 -12.91 1.28
N ALA A 12 7.23 -12.74 0.20
CA ALA A 12 6.50 -11.50 -0.03
C ALA A 12 5.41 -11.24 1.02
N TYR A 13 4.67 -12.27 1.43
CA TYR A 13 3.66 -12.13 2.48
C TYR A 13 4.29 -11.77 3.84
N PHE A 14 5.35 -12.45 4.26
CA PHE A 14 6.00 -12.15 5.53
C PHE A 14 6.71 -10.78 5.52
N LEU A 15 7.29 -10.34 4.41
CA LEU A 15 7.76 -8.96 4.24
C LEU A 15 6.61 -7.97 4.44
N GLY A 16 5.43 -8.26 3.94
CA GLY A 16 4.23 -7.46 4.16
C GLY A 16 3.86 -7.26 5.63
N ASN A 17 4.12 -8.26 6.49
CA ASN A 17 3.81 -8.20 7.91
C ASN A 17 4.61 -7.13 8.68
N PHE A 18 5.77 -6.69 8.17
CA PHE A 18 6.53 -5.58 8.74
C PHE A 18 5.79 -4.26 8.45
N ASN A 19 4.92 -3.83 9.37
CA ASN A 19 4.16 -2.60 9.24
C ASN A 19 4.96 -1.42 9.81
N GLY A 20 5.32 -0.45 8.96
CA GLY A 20 6.16 0.67 9.35
C GLY A 20 5.57 1.50 10.49
N ALA A 21 4.26 1.78 10.46
CA ALA A 21 3.61 2.59 11.49
C ALA A 21 3.60 1.90 12.86
N VAL A 22 3.36 0.58 12.89
CA VAL A 22 3.40 -0.22 14.14
C VAL A 22 4.82 -0.33 14.64
N LEU A 23 5.79 -0.63 13.77
CA LEU A 23 7.19 -0.78 14.19
C LEU A 23 7.77 0.53 14.77
N VAL A 24 7.53 1.66 14.07
CA VAL A 24 8.06 2.95 14.53
C VAL A 24 7.37 3.42 15.81
N SER A 25 6.04 3.22 15.95
CA SER A 25 5.37 3.54 17.23
C SER A 25 5.82 2.64 18.37
N ALA A 26 6.10 1.34 18.13
CA ALA A 26 6.64 0.43 19.13
C ALA A 26 8.03 0.85 19.62
N MET A 27 8.90 1.39 18.74
CA MET A 27 10.19 1.99 19.13
C MET A 27 10.02 3.23 20.03
N MET A 28 8.81 3.81 20.07
CA MET A 28 8.46 4.91 20.97
C MET A 28 7.70 4.43 22.21
N HIS A 29 7.69 3.12 22.47
CA HIS A 29 6.94 2.47 23.55
C HIS A 29 5.41 2.72 23.47
N ASP A 30 4.87 2.82 22.25
CA ASP A 30 3.46 3.09 22.00
C ASP A 30 2.93 2.27 20.81
N ASP A 31 1.60 2.25 20.59
CA ASP A 31 0.97 1.55 19.48
C ASP A 31 0.07 2.51 18.69
N VAL A 32 0.43 2.78 17.45
CA VAL A 32 -0.35 3.63 16.55
C VAL A 32 -1.82 3.20 16.41
N ARG A 33 -2.14 1.92 16.67
CA ARG A 33 -3.48 1.37 16.60
C ARG A 33 -4.37 1.74 17.79
N SER A 34 -3.77 2.20 18.90
CA SER A 34 -4.51 2.72 20.06
C SER A 34 -4.91 4.19 19.91
N HIS A 35 -4.47 4.86 18.83
CA HIS A 35 -4.69 6.30 18.62
C HIS A 35 -5.50 6.61 17.37
N GLY A 36 -6.22 7.73 17.41
CA GLY A 36 -6.89 8.35 16.27
C GLY A 36 -7.92 7.44 15.59
N SER A 37 -7.62 6.99 14.37
CA SER A 37 -8.51 6.09 13.60
C SER A 37 -8.29 4.61 13.90
N GLY A 38 -7.33 4.26 14.73
CA GLY A 38 -6.92 2.87 14.97
C GLY A 38 -6.22 2.17 13.80
N ASN A 39 -5.98 2.88 12.69
CA ASN A 39 -5.39 2.29 11.49
C ASN A 39 -3.86 2.27 11.57
N ALA A 40 -3.24 1.14 11.24
CA ALA A 40 -1.80 0.95 11.17
C ALA A 40 -1.22 1.53 9.86
N GLY A 41 -1.28 2.84 9.66
CA GLY A 41 -0.83 3.48 8.43
C GLY A 41 -0.28 4.89 8.63
N LEU A 42 0.48 5.35 7.61
CA LEU A 42 1.20 6.62 7.63
C LEU A 42 0.34 7.82 8.06
N THR A 43 -0.87 7.97 7.52
CA THR A 43 -1.75 9.12 7.83
C THR A 43 -2.14 9.15 9.31
N ASN A 44 -2.46 8.00 9.91
CA ASN A 44 -2.75 7.93 11.33
C ASN A 44 -1.50 8.20 12.17
N PHE A 45 -0.36 7.66 11.73
CA PHE A 45 0.93 7.91 12.39
C PHE A 45 1.29 9.40 12.40
N VAL A 46 1.26 10.07 11.24
CA VAL A 46 1.58 11.52 11.14
C VAL A 46 0.66 12.36 12.04
N ARG A 47 -0.63 12.04 12.09
CA ARG A 47 -1.60 12.79 12.92
C ARG A 47 -1.34 12.70 14.41
N ASN A 48 -0.83 11.58 14.92
CA ASN A 48 -0.69 11.32 16.36
C ASN A 48 0.77 11.40 16.84
N PHE A 49 1.74 11.15 15.95
CA PHE A 49 3.17 11.08 16.29
C PHE A 49 4.03 12.12 15.55
N GLY A 50 3.39 12.94 14.70
CA GLY A 50 4.06 13.99 13.93
C GLY A 50 4.77 13.48 12.68
N ALA A 51 5.19 14.43 11.82
CA ALA A 51 5.82 14.12 10.53
C ALA A 51 7.30 13.71 10.63
N GLY A 52 7.99 14.09 11.71
CA GLY A 52 9.45 13.88 11.83
C GLY A 52 9.88 12.41 11.72
N ARG A 53 9.13 11.49 12.35
CA ARG A 53 9.41 10.05 12.30
C ARG A 53 8.66 9.32 11.17
N ALA A 54 7.80 10.01 10.45
CA ALA A 54 7.06 9.44 9.32
C ALA A 54 7.98 8.94 8.20
N LEU A 55 9.18 9.51 8.07
CA LEU A 55 10.18 9.06 7.10
C LEU A 55 10.58 7.60 7.32
N TYR A 56 10.70 7.15 8.57
CA TYR A 56 10.98 5.74 8.88
C TYR A 56 9.81 4.84 8.48
N VAL A 57 8.56 5.28 8.71
CA VAL A 57 7.37 4.56 8.27
C VAL A 57 7.36 4.42 6.74
N ILE A 58 7.68 5.51 6.03
CA ILE A 58 7.77 5.53 4.58
C ILE A 58 8.86 4.55 4.10
N ALA A 59 10.06 4.63 4.68
CA ALA A 59 11.18 3.78 4.28
C ALA A 59 10.87 2.29 4.47
N ILE A 60 10.25 1.91 5.60
CA ILE A 60 9.87 0.52 5.89
C ILE A 60 8.78 0.05 4.93
N ASP A 61 7.69 0.81 4.75
CA ASP A 61 6.55 0.38 3.96
C ASP A 61 6.83 0.36 2.45
N MET A 62 7.65 1.28 1.94
CA MET A 62 8.14 1.25 0.56
C MET A 62 9.21 0.17 0.37
N GLY A 63 10.19 0.12 1.26
CA GLY A 63 11.30 -0.83 1.18
C GLY A 63 10.83 -2.29 1.16
N LYS A 64 9.89 -2.66 2.04
CA LYS A 64 9.33 -4.02 2.03
C LYS A 64 8.60 -4.36 0.73
N ALA A 65 7.90 -3.39 0.13
CA ALA A 65 7.18 -3.59 -1.12
C ALA A 65 8.14 -3.77 -2.30
N ILE A 66 9.21 -2.97 -2.37
CA ILE A 66 10.28 -3.14 -3.36
C ILE A 66 10.93 -4.51 -3.20
N LEU A 67 11.36 -4.86 -1.99
CA LEU A 67 12.01 -6.14 -1.71
C LEU A 67 11.14 -7.35 -2.06
N ALA A 68 9.83 -7.27 -1.76
CA ALA A 68 8.90 -8.35 -2.07
C ALA A 68 8.70 -8.54 -3.58
N CYS A 69 8.52 -7.44 -4.32
CA CYS A 69 8.38 -7.48 -5.78
C CYS A 69 9.66 -8.01 -6.44
N GLU A 70 10.83 -7.49 -6.05
CA GLU A 70 12.11 -7.91 -6.62
C GLU A 70 12.47 -9.35 -6.25
N ALA A 71 12.29 -9.77 -5.01
CA ALA A 71 12.55 -11.15 -4.61
C ALA A 71 11.68 -12.11 -5.42
N SER A 72 10.38 -11.83 -5.55
CA SER A 72 9.48 -12.70 -6.33
C SER A 72 9.82 -12.71 -7.82
N ARG A 73 10.19 -11.53 -8.39
CA ARG A 73 10.67 -11.41 -9.77
C ARG A 73 11.91 -12.27 -10.01
N LEU A 74 12.92 -12.16 -9.14
CA LEU A 74 14.17 -12.91 -9.25
C LEU A 74 13.96 -14.42 -9.09
N ILE A 75 13.10 -14.85 -8.18
CA ILE A 75 12.79 -16.26 -7.94
C ILE A 75 12.11 -16.88 -9.17
N LEU A 76 11.24 -16.14 -9.88
CA LEU A 76 10.47 -16.65 -11.00
C LEU A 76 11.11 -16.36 -12.37
N SER A 77 12.09 -15.45 -12.45
CA SER A 77 12.77 -15.10 -13.71
C SER A 77 13.43 -16.29 -14.43
N PRO A 78 14.07 -17.28 -13.74
CA PRO A 78 14.67 -18.43 -14.42
C PRO A 78 13.65 -19.32 -15.17
N TYR A 79 12.36 -19.14 -14.87
CA TYR A 79 11.26 -19.87 -15.52
C TYR A 79 10.55 -19.05 -16.60
N GLY A 80 11.04 -17.84 -16.93
CA GLY A 80 10.43 -16.93 -17.88
C GLY A 80 9.26 -16.07 -17.32
N PHE A 81 9.01 -16.11 -16.00
CA PHE A 81 7.87 -15.45 -15.34
C PHE A 81 8.29 -14.21 -14.52
N SER A 82 9.14 -13.35 -15.08
CA SER A 82 9.61 -12.16 -14.35
C SER A 82 8.47 -11.16 -14.02
N ILE A 83 7.59 -10.88 -14.99
CA ILE A 83 6.45 -9.96 -14.81
C ILE A 83 5.43 -10.55 -13.84
N ASP A 84 5.09 -11.83 -14.01
CA ASP A 84 4.20 -12.54 -13.09
C ASP A 84 4.78 -12.61 -11.67
N GLY A 85 6.10 -12.76 -11.53
CA GLY A 85 6.80 -12.73 -10.25
C GLY A 85 6.64 -11.39 -9.56
N THR A 86 6.82 -10.28 -10.28
CA THR A 86 6.58 -8.93 -9.73
C THR A 86 5.13 -8.77 -9.27
N ALA A 87 4.16 -9.18 -10.10
CA ALA A 87 2.74 -9.11 -9.76
C ALA A 87 2.38 -9.98 -8.55
N LEU A 88 2.94 -11.21 -8.47
CA LEU A 88 2.75 -12.11 -7.32
C LEU A 88 3.29 -11.47 -6.03
N GLY A 89 4.51 -10.93 -6.09
CA GLY A 89 5.13 -10.22 -4.96
C GLY A 89 4.29 -9.02 -4.50
N ALA A 90 3.76 -8.24 -5.45
CA ALA A 90 2.88 -7.11 -5.21
C ALA A 90 1.60 -7.53 -4.46
N LEU A 91 0.93 -8.59 -4.93
CA LEU A 91 -0.28 -9.13 -4.29
C LEU A 91 0.02 -9.61 -2.87
N CYS A 92 1.06 -10.44 -2.71
CA CYS A 92 1.38 -11.05 -1.43
C CYS A 92 1.85 -10.01 -0.38
N VAL A 93 2.64 -9.01 -0.76
CA VAL A 93 3.08 -7.97 0.18
C VAL A 93 1.91 -7.10 0.64
N ILE A 94 0.96 -6.76 -0.24
CA ILE A 94 -0.23 -6.01 0.14
C ILE A 94 -1.15 -6.84 1.03
N LEU A 95 -1.34 -8.12 0.75
CA LEU A 95 -2.07 -9.03 1.65
C LEU A 95 -1.39 -9.12 3.02
N GLY A 96 -0.07 -9.26 3.07
CA GLY A 96 0.69 -9.29 4.32
C GLY A 96 0.64 -7.96 5.09
N HIS A 97 0.62 -6.81 4.39
CA HIS A 97 0.46 -5.50 5.02
C HIS A 97 -0.95 -5.27 5.58
N THR A 98 -1.97 -5.76 4.86
CA THR A 98 -3.39 -5.53 5.19
C THR A 98 -3.90 -6.53 6.22
N PHE A 99 -3.48 -7.78 6.09
CA PHE A 99 -3.86 -8.91 6.95
C PHE A 99 -2.62 -9.61 7.52
N PRO A 100 -1.79 -8.91 8.32
CA PRO A 100 -0.56 -9.46 8.85
C PRO A 100 -0.84 -10.48 9.95
N ILE A 101 -0.45 -11.74 9.74
CA ILE A 101 -0.64 -12.80 10.76
C ILE A 101 0.10 -12.47 12.07
N LEU A 102 1.29 -11.86 11.97
CA LEU A 102 2.08 -11.47 13.14
C LEU A 102 1.44 -10.34 13.98
N LEU A 103 0.44 -9.63 13.42
CA LEU A 103 -0.29 -8.56 14.10
C LEU A 103 -1.78 -8.91 14.32
N GLY A 104 -2.14 -10.20 14.33
CA GLY A 104 -3.49 -10.67 14.52
C GLY A 104 -4.44 -10.21 13.40
N PHE A 105 -3.96 -10.14 12.16
CA PHE A 105 -4.69 -9.70 10.96
C PHE A 105 -5.22 -8.26 11.00
N LYS A 106 -4.62 -7.40 11.86
CA LYS A 106 -4.98 -5.98 12.02
C LYS A 106 -3.87 -5.09 11.47
N GLY A 107 -3.81 -4.96 10.15
CA GLY A 107 -2.83 -4.17 9.42
C GLY A 107 -3.30 -2.79 8.96
N GLY A 108 -2.59 -2.25 7.96
CA GLY A 108 -2.91 -0.99 7.31
C GLY A 108 -3.86 -1.16 6.12
N LYS A 109 -4.10 -0.07 5.39
CA LYS A 109 -4.96 -0.07 4.19
C LYS A 109 -4.20 -0.26 2.88
N GLY A 110 -2.87 -0.29 2.94
CA GLY A 110 -2.02 -0.60 1.81
C GLY A 110 -1.73 0.54 0.84
N ILE A 111 -2.03 1.81 1.15
CA ILE A 111 -1.84 2.91 0.18
C ILE A 111 -0.37 3.16 -0.15
N LEU A 112 0.48 3.33 0.84
CA LEU A 112 1.90 3.62 0.59
C LEU A 112 2.59 2.45 -0.11
N SER A 113 2.40 1.23 0.39
CA SER A 113 2.88 0.02 -0.28
C SER A 113 2.18 -0.17 -1.63
N GLY A 114 0.90 0.23 -1.78
CA GLY A 114 0.13 0.16 -3.03
C GLY A 114 0.71 1.04 -4.13
N VAL A 115 1.06 2.29 -3.82
CA VAL A 115 1.77 3.17 -4.78
C VAL A 115 3.12 2.56 -5.15
N THR A 116 3.84 2.00 -4.17
CA THR A 116 5.14 1.37 -4.43
C THR A 116 5.02 0.16 -5.36
N VAL A 117 4.05 -0.75 -5.12
CA VAL A 117 3.86 -1.89 -6.01
C VAL A 117 3.35 -1.47 -7.40
N ALA A 118 2.56 -0.40 -7.51
CA ALA A 118 2.16 0.15 -8.80
C ALA A 118 3.37 0.64 -9.60
N LEU A 119 4.33 1.32 -8.95
CA LEU A 119 5.61 1.72 -9.55
C LEU A 119 6.46 0.51 -9.97
N MET A 120 6.45 -0.57 -9.18
CA MET A 120 7.20 -1.78 -9.49
C MET A 120 6.57 -2.59 -10.64
N MET A 121 5.25 -2.57 -10.79
CA MET A 121 4.54 -3.24 -11.88
C MET A 121 4.65 -2.47 -13.21
N ASP A 122 4.42 -1.16 -13.20
CA ASP A 122 4.76 -0.22 -14.29
C ASP A 122 4.94 1.19 -13.69
N TRP A 123 6.17 1.69 -13.74
CA TRP A 123 6.52 2.98 -13.15
C TRP A 123 5.73 4.16 -13.75
N ARG A 124 5.37 4.11 -15.04
CA ARG A 124 4.59 5.14 -15.73
C ARG A 124 3.18 5.23 -15.18
N ILE A 125 2.54 4.07 -15.03
CA ILE A 125 1.21 3.96 -14.44
C ILE A 125 1.27 4.33 -12.94
N GLY A 126 2.29 3.86 -12.22
CA GLY A 126 2.51 4.20 -10.81
C GLY A 126 2.63 5.70 -10.59
N LEU A 127 3.41 6.41 -11.41
CA LEU A 127 3.52 7.87 -11.36
C LEU A 127 2.19 8.56 -11.72
N PHE A 128 1.48 8.06 -12.72
CA PHE A 128 0.20 8.62 -13.14
C PHE A 128 -0.86 8.53 -12.03
N VAL A 129 -1.02 7.36 -11.41
CA VAL A 129 -1.99 7.20 -10.31
C VAL A 129 -1.56 7.93 -9.04
N PHE A 130 -0.25 8.08 -8.81
CA PHE A 130 0.24 8.96 -7.75
C PHE A 130 -0.10 10.43 -8.03
N GLY A 131 -0.04 10.85 -9.29
CA GLY A 131 -0.53 12.16 -9.72
C GLY A 131 -2.02 12.36 -9.43
N ILE A 132 -2.86 11.35 -9.71
CA ILE A 132 -4.30 11.39 -9.33
C ILE A 132 -4.45 11.59 -7.82
N PHE A 133 -3.67 10.86 -7.00
CA PHE A 133 -3.68 11.03 -5.55
C PHE A 133 -3.34 12.48 -5.15
N LEU A 134 -2.25 13.04 -5.68
CA LEU A 134 -1.81 14.39 -5.34
C LEU A 134 -2.84 15.44 -5.74
N VAL A 135 -3.38 15.38 -6.96
CA VAL A 135 -4.40 16.31 -7.44
C VAL A 135 -5.63 16.27 -6.54
N ALA A 136 -6.16 15.09 -6.26
CA ALA A 136 -7.33 14.95 -5.39
C ALA A 136 -7.04 15.47 -3.97
N TYR A 137 -5.86 15.17 -3.42
CA TYR A 137 -5.45 15.64 -2.10
C TYR A 137 -5.30 17.17 -2.03
N PHE A 138 -4.58 17.78 -2.99
CA PHE A 138 -4.37 19.24 -2.97
C PHE A 138 -5.65 20.04 -3.20
N LEU A 139 -6.57 19.52 -4.03
CA LEU A 139 -7.85 20.19 -4.27
C LEU A 139 -8.82 20.08 -3.10
N THR A 140 -8.78 19.00 -2.32
CA THR A 140 -9.83 18.71 -1.34
C THR A 140 -9.35 18.66 0.12
N GLY A 141 -8.07 18.38 0.36
CA GLY A 141 -7.49 18.12 1.68
C GLY A 141 -7.78 16.70 2.22
N TYR A 142 -8.46 15.83 1.45
CA TYR A 142 -8.80 14.48 1.88
C TYR A 142 -7.79 13.46 1.32
N VAL A 143 -6.90 12.97 2.19
CA VAL A 143 -5.99 11.86 1.85
C VAL A 143 -6.77 10.62 1.38
N SER A 144 -7.89 10.32 2.02
CA SER A 144 -8.72 9.15 1.69
C SER A 144 -9.36 9.24 0.31
N LEU A 145 -9.77 10.42 -0.15
CA LEU A 145 -10.31 10.61 -1.50
C LEU A 145 -9.23 10.36 -2.55
N GLY A 146 -8.03 10.95 -2.36
CA GLY A 146 -6.89 10.68 -3.23
C GLY A 146 -6.55 9.20 -3.27
N SER A 147 -6.56 8.52 -2.10
CA SER A 147 -6.31 7.09 -1.99
C SER A 147 -7.31 6.23 -2.78
N VAL A 148 -8.60 6.51 -2.65
CA VAL A 148 -9.67 5.77 -3.35
C VAL A 148 -9.60 5.98 -4.85
N LEU A 149 -9.42 7.23 -5.30
CA LEU A 149 -9.35 7.54 -6.73
C LEU A 149 -8.11 6.93 -7.38
N SER A 150 -6.94 7.08 -6.76
CA SER A 150 -5.69 6.54 -7.30
C SER A 150 -5.68 5.00 -7.33
N SER A 151 -6.06 4.35 -6.23
CA SER A 151 -6.08 2.89 -6.19
C SER A 151 -7.19 2.30 -7.05
N GLY A 152 -8.36 2.92 -7.08
CA GLY A 152 -9.47 2.47 -7.92
C GLY A 152 -9.17 2.54 -9.42
N SER A 153 -8.43 3.55 -9.87
CA SER A 153 -8.05 3.69 -11.28
C SER A 153 -6.89 2.77 -11.70
N PHE A 154 -6.01 2.37 -10.76
CA PHE A 154 -4.79 1.62 -11.07
C PHE A 154 -5.05 0.36 -11.91
N GLY A 155 -5.89 -0.55 -11.43
CA GLY A 155 -6.11 -1.83 -12.09
C GLY A 155 -6.76 -1.70 -13.47
N PHE A 156 -7.66 -0.74 -13.66
CA PHE A 156 -8.28 -0.47 -14.95
C PHE A 156 -7.29 0.10 -15.95
N ILE A 157 -6.46 1.07 -15.54
CA ILE A 157 -5.42 1.65 -16.38
C ILE A 157 -4.38 0.59 -16.74
N TYR A 158 -3.95 -0.22 -15.76
CA TYR A 158 -3.01 -1.31 -15.98
C TYR A 158 -3.57 -2.33 -16.97
N ALA A 159 -4.82 -2.75 -16.79
CA ALA A 159 -5.48 -3.67 -17.70
C ALA A 159 -5.59 -3.12 -19.13
N TRP A 160 -5.88 -1.84 -19.28
CA TRP A 160 -6.00 -1.20 -20.58
C TRP A 160 -4.65 -1.09 -21.29
N VAL A 161 -3.59 -0.68 -20.58
CA VAL A 161 -2.26 -0.49 -21.15
C VAL A 161 -1.61 -1.82 -21.52
N HIS A 162 -1.76 -2.85 -20.67
CA HIS A 162 -1.13 -4.16 -20.83
C HIS A 162 -2.08 -5.23 -21.41
N TRP A 163 -3.14 -4.80 -22.09
CA TRP A 163 -4.09 -5.73 -22.72
C TRP A 163 -3.36 -6.63 -23.74
N GLY A 164 -3.41 -7.94 -23.53
CA GLY A 164 -2.75 -8.92 -24.38
C GLY A 164 -1.34 -9.33 -23.98
N GLU A 165 -0.73 -8.69 -22.97
CA GLU A 165 0.62 -9.04 -22.50
C GLU A 165 0.66 -10.17 -21.46
N GLY A 166 -0.48 -10.52 -20.86
CA GLY A 166 -0.62 -11.59 -19.87
C GLY A 166 -1.78 -11.33 -18.93
N ILE A 167 -2.59 -12.35 -18.71
CA ILE A 167 -3.81 -12.20 -17.89
C ILE A 167 -3.50 -12.08 -16.39
N PHE A 168 -2.45 -12.76 -15.89
CA PHE A 168 -2.18 -12.83 -14.46
C PHE A 168 -1.83 -11.46 -13.84
N PRO A 169 -0.89 -10.65 -14.38
CA PRO A 169 -0.60 -9.31 -13.85
C PRO A 169 -1.81 -8.37 -13.92
N ILE A 170 -2.66 -8.51 -14.96
CA ILE A 170 -3.90 -7.73 -15.10
C ILE A 170 -4.87 -8.06 -13.96
N LEU A 171 -5.11 -9.36 -13.71
CA LEU A 171 -5.97 -9.80 -12.61
C LEU A 171 -5.43 -9.32 -11.25
N VAL A 172 -4.13 -9.38 -11.04
CA VAL A 172 -3.50 -8.86 -9.82
C VAL A 172 -3.73 -7.36 -9.68
N GLY A 173 -3.53 -6.57 -10.74
CA GLY A 173 -3.79 -5.13 -10.72
C GLY A 173 -5.24 -4.80 -10.33
N LEU A 174 -6.21 -5.50 -10.91
CA LEU A 174 -7.64 -5.35 -10.60
C LEU A 174 -7.95 -5.77 -9.15
N LEU A 175 -7.38 -6.89 -8.68
CA LEU A 175 -7.54 -7.37 -7.31
C LEU A 175 -6.97 -6.38 -6.29
N LEU A 176 -5.78 -5.83 -6.54
CA LEU A 176 -5.16 -4.81 -5.68
C LEU A 176 -6.01 -3.54 -5.61
N SER A 177 -6.53 -3.07 -6.75
CA SER A 177 -7.45 -1.94 -6.80
C SER A 177 -8.69 -2.19 -5.96
N GLY A 178 -9.36 -3.31 -6.16
CA GLY A 178 -10.56 -3.69 -5.41
C GLY A 178 -10.29 -3.83 -3.91
N LEU A 179 -9.19 -4.48 -3.53
CA LEU A 179 -8.79 -4.68 -2.13
C LEU A 179 -8.54 -3.35 -1.44
N ILE A 180 -7.73 -2.46 -2.02
CA ILE A 180 -7.39 -1.18 -1.39
C ILE A 180 -8.63 -0.27 -1.29
N VAL A 181 -9.47 -0.22 -2.31
CA VAL A 181 -10.76 0.50 -2.25
C VAL A 181 -11.66 -0.08 -1.15
N TRP A 182 -11.77 -1.41 -1.06
CA TRP A 182 -12.53 -2.06 0.01
C TRP A 182 -11.98 -1.74 1.41
N MET A 183 -10.66 -1.67 1.58
CA MET A 183 -10.06 -1.25 2.83
C MET A 183 -10.38 0.20 3.21
N HIS A 184 -10.79 1.02 2.23
CA HIS A 184 -11.24 2.41 2.45
C HIS A 184 -12.77 2.56 2.63
N ARG A 185 -13.55 1.47 2.71
CA ARG A 185 -15.02 1.52 2.83
C ARG A 185 -15.53 2.44 3.95
N ALA A 186 -14.87 2.43 5.12
CA ALA A 186 -15.24 3.33 6.22
C ALA A 186 -14.90 4.80 5.92
N ASN A 187 -13.82 5.07 5.17
CA ASN A 187 -13.50 6.42 4.71
C ASN A 187 -14.48 6.88 3.65
N ILE A 188 -14.85 6.01 2.71
CA ILE A 188 -15.86 6.30 1.67
C ILE A 188 -17.19 6.67 2.34
N SER A 189 -17.62 5.91 3.35
CA SER A 189 -18.83 6.24 4.11
C SER A 189 -18.75 7.62 4.76
N ARG A 190 -17.62 7.98 5.39
CA ARG A 190 -17.43 9.31 5.98
C ARG A 190 -17.32 10.42 4.94
N LEU A 191 -16.70 10.17 3.79
CA LEU A 191 -16.66 11.13 2.68
C LEU A 191 -18.06 11.47 2.18
N VAL A 192 -18.90 10.46 1.96
CA VAL A 192 -20.29 10.64 1.50
C VAL A 192 -21.13 11.42 2.54
N LYS A 193 -20.87 11.20 3.83
CA LYS A 193 -21.56 11.91 4.92
C LYS A 193 -20.98 13.30 5.24
N GLY A 194 -19.87 13.69 4.60
CA GLY A 194 -19.16 14.92 4.93
C GLY A 194 -18.41 14.89 6.28
N GLU A 195 -18.19 13.72 6.86
CA GLU A 195 -17.57 13.49 8.17
C GLU A 195 -16.09 13.14 8.10
N GLU A 196 -15.51 13.03 6.89
CA GLU A 196 -14.11 12.65 6.72
C GLU A 196 -13.18 13.78 7.16
N ARG A 197 -12.09 13.41 7.83
CA ARG A 197 -11.14 14.38 8.37
C ARG A 197 -10.14 14.82 7.30
N LYS A 198 -10.04 16.13 7.08
CA LYS A 198 -8.93 16.69 6.31
C LYS A 198 -7.61 16.48 7.04
N THR A 199 -6.52 16.32 6.30
CA THR A 199 -5.18 16.09 6.85
C THR A 199 -4.21 17.06 6.22
N ASN A 200 -3.52 17.84 7.05
CA ASN A 200 -2.35 18.57 6.60
C ASN A 200 -1.11 17.67 6.82
N LEU A 201 -0.64 17.02 5.76
CA LEU A 201 0.54 16.15 5.81
C LEU A 201 1.85 16.91 6.06
N PHE A 202 1.84 18.23 5.91
CA PHE A 202 3.00 19.12 6.07
C PHE A 202 2.95 19.93 7.37
N SER A 203 1.93 19.79 8.21
CA SER A 203 1.89 20.48 9.49
C SER A 203 2.96 19.92 10.40
N LYS A 204 3.77 20.80 10.98
CA LYS A 204 4.60 20.46 12.15
C LYS A 204 3.62 20.01 13.23
N GLY A 205 3.73 18.78 13.70
CA GLY A 205 2.95 18.29 14.83
C GLY A 205 3.02 19.34 15.94
N THR A 206 1.86 19.76 16.43
CA THR A 206 1.84 20.54 17.66
C THR A 206 2.31 19.61 18.76
N ASP A 207 3.52 19.83 19.27
CA ASP A 207 3.98 19.26 20.51
C ASP A 207 2.95 19.64 21.58
N LYS A 208 2.15 18.67 22.00
CA LYS A 208 1.37 18.71 23.24
C LYS A 208 1.74 17.51 24.07
#